data_d8b95ae7f8968bf379b6c0fa89598756
#
_entry.id   d8b95ae7f8968bf379b6c0fa89598756
#
_cell.length_a   1.000
_cell.length_b   1.000
_cell.length_c   1.000
_cell.angle_alpha   90.00
_cell.angle_beta   90.00
_cell.angle_gamma   90.00
#
_symmetry.space_group_name_H-M   'P 1'
#
loop_
_entity.id
_entity.type
_entity.pdbx_description
1 polymer ?
#
loop_
_entity_poly.entity_id
_entity_poly.type
_entity_poly.pdbx_seq_one_letter_code
_entity_poly.pdbx_strand_id
1 'polypeptide(L)'
;MQHDGVMSHPTLGEPVRYLADGGAPEREADHSLAGFRLARRLGADGWEVTGHRSADDVVVLARNPTVGWRRRSRSAIPAADSEAPPLADLLAIDADQAPLVSIAVAARETLDAVILAAAGAGATGRMWIRCGDLEVLAAAAADLGPTRPMLIHEAPLAAMAKGPERHASQLRAVGVDGQAMAFGQWTGGLTALFHRFDRLCVGRSATHVRMIKEFVEMGVDSASSLNPERLDEARGKLP
;
A
#
# COMPACT_ATOMS: atom_id res chain seq x y z
N MET A 1 38.63 7.13 13.57
CA MET A 1 37.60 6.27 12.98
C MET A 1 36.47 7.20 12.57
N GLN A 2 36.43 7.54 11.29
CA GLN A 2 35.34 8.33 10.71
C GLN A 2 34.12 7.43 10.60
N HIS A 3 33.04 7.78 11.29
CA HIS A 3 31.73 7.25 11.00
C HIS A 3 31.31 7.78 9.64
N ASP A 4 31.31 6.93 8.64
CA ASP A 4 30.61 7.19 7.39
C ASP A 4 29.11 7.28 7.74
N GLY A 5 28.65 8.50 7.99
CA GLY A 5 27.23 8.80 8.15
C GLY A 5 26.53 8.46 6.85
N VAL A 6 25.81 7.37 6.83
CA VAL A 6 24.89 7.04 5.73
C VAL A 6 23.91 8.21 5.63
N MET A 7 24.02 8.97 4.56
CA MET A 7 23.09 10.07 4.26
C MET A 7 21.75 9.45 3.87
N SER A 8 20.77 9.41 4.80
CA SER A 8 19.40 9.06 4.46
C SER A 8 18.78 10.17 3.63
N HIS A 9 18.05 9.81 2.58
CA HIS A 9 17.28 10.77 1.80
C HIS A 9 16.03 11.20 2.60
N PRO A 10 15.63 12.48 2.52
CA PRO A 10 14.44 12.94 3.23
C PRO A 10 13.17 12.29 2.64
N THR A 11 12.29 11.85 3.51
CA THR A 11 10.90 11.49 3.18
C THR A 11 10.04 12.76 3.05
N LEU A 12 8.78 12.65 2.62
CA LEU A 12 7.85 13.79 2.52
C LEU A 12 7.33 14.29 3.88
N GLY A 13 8.20 14.33 4.89
CA GLY A 13 7.92 14.99 6.18
C GLY A 13 7.32 14.09 7.26
N GLU A 14 7.11 12.82 6.97
CA GLU A 14 6.60 11.83 7.91
C GLU A 14 7.64 10.70 8.10
N PRO A 15 7.66 10.05 9.27
CA PRO A 15 8.44 8.83 9.45
C PRO A 15 8.01 7.74 8.45
N VAL A 16 8.97 6.94 8.00
CA VAL A 16 8.69 5.78 7.12
C VAL A 16 7.64 4.87 7.75
N ARG A 17 6.61 4.52 7.00
CA ARG A 17 5.55 3.61 7.43
C ARG A 17 5.93 2.16 7.09
N TYR A 18 5.87 1.29 8.08
CA TYR A 18 6.18 -0.13 7.95
C TYR A 18 4.90 -0.93 7.82
N LEU A 19 4.64 -1.51 6.64
CA LEU A 19 3.39 -2.18 6.31
C LEU A 19 3.56 -3.69 6.21
N ALA A 20 2.65 -4.43 6.84
CA ALA A 20 2.60 -5.88 6.74
C ALA A 20 1.78 -6.30 5.51
N ASP A 21 2.42 -6.92 4.51
CA ASP A 21 1.76 -7.40 3.29
C ASP A 21 0.95 -8.68 3.58
N GLY A 22 -0.37 -8.58 3.45
CA GLY A 22 -1.29 -9.69 3.74
C GLY A 22 -1.41 -10.04 5.22
N GLY A 23 -0.89 -9.20 6.14
CA GLY A 23 -0.88 -9.46 7.57
C GLY A 23 0.38 -10.18 8.03
N ALA A 24 0.28 -11.42 8.50
CA ALA A 24 1.41 -12.25 8.92
C ALA A 24 1.34 -13.64 8.26
N PRO A 25 1.47 -13.74 6.92
CA PRO A 25 1.15 -14.95 6.16
C PRO A 25 2.08 -16.14 6.43
N GLU A 26 3.22 -15.93 7.10
CA GLU A 26 4.09 -17.03 7.54
C GLU A 26 3.56 -17.73 8.81
N ARG A 27 2.60 -17.14 9.54
CA ARG A 27 2.07 -17.64 10.82
C ARG A 27 0.56 -17.83 10.83
N GLU A 28 -0.16 -17.08 10.03
CA GLU A 28 -1.61 -17.07 9.93
C GLU A 28 -2.02 -17.16 8.46
N ALA A 29 -3.28 -17.44 8.18
CA ALA A 29 -3.77 -17.42 6.80
C ALA A 29 -3.57 -16.03 6.18
N ASP A 30 -3.11 -16.00 4.93
CA ASP A 30 -2.90 -14.76 4.17
C ASP A 30 -4.21 -13.96 4.07
N HIS A 31 -4.13 -12.65 4.31
CA HIS A 31 -5.29 -11.74 4.33
C HIS A 31 -6.36 -12.12 5.38
N SER A 32 -5.99 -12.77 6.49
CA SER A 32 -6.93 -13.09 7.58
C SER A 32 -6.93 -12.01 8.67
N LEU A 33 -8.07 -11.86 9.35
CA LEU A 33 -8.19 -10.94 10.50
C LEU A 33 -7.23 -11.31 11.65
N ALA A 34 -6.96 -12.60 11.84
CA ALA A 34 -5.96 -13.08 12.81
C ALA A 34 -4.56 -12.61 12.43
N GLY A 35 -4.17 -12.76 11.15
CA GLY A 35 -2.91 -12.29 10.60
C GLY A 35 -2.73 -10.77 10.69
N PHE A 36 -3.79 -10.01 10.44
CA PHE A 36 -3.76 -8.55 10.56
C PHE A 36 -3.55 -8.10 12.02
N ARG A 37 -4.27 -8.69 12.98
CA ARG A 37 -4.06 -8.41 14.41
C ARG A 37 -2.66 -8.82 14.88
N LEU A 38 -2.16 -9.96 14.40
CA LEU A 38 -0.80 -10.42 14.73
C LEU A 38 0.24 -9.43 14.21
N ALA A 39 0.12 -8.98 12.96
CA ALA A 39 1.05 -8.01 12.37
C ALA A 39 1.15 -6.70 13.19
N ARG A 40 0.01 -6.20 13.69
CA ARG A 40 0.00 -5.03 14.59
C ARG A 40 0.77 -5.29 15.89
N ARG A 41 0.54 -6.44 16.53
CA ARG A 41 1.29 -6.83 17.76
C ARG A 41 2.79 -6.98 17.50
N LEU A 42 3.19 -7.32 16.27
CA LEU A 42 4.58 -7.43 15.83
C LEU A 42 5.17 -6.09 15.34
N GLY A 43 4.50 -4.96 15.57
CA GLY A 43 5.06 -3.62 15.35
C GLY A 43 4.79 -3.00 13.97
N ALA A 44 3.98 -3.61 13.10
CA ALA A 44 3.60 -2.97 11.84
C ALA A 44 2.73 -1.71 12.07
N ASP A 45 2.97 -0.63 11.30
CA ASP A 45 2.17 0.60 11.37
C ASP A 45 0.80 0.47 10.69
N GLY A 46 0.66 -0.59 9.88
CA GLY A 46 -0.55 -0.88 9.13
C GLY A 46 -0.36 -2.05 8.21
N TRP A 47 -1.16 -2.10 7.15
CA TRP A 47 -1.19 -3.26 6.26
C TRP A 47 -1.13 -2.85 4.78
N GLU A 48 -0.49 -3.70 3.99
CA GLU A 48 -0.63 -3.73 2.55
C GLU A 48 -1.54 -4.90 2.18
N VAL A 49 -2.62 -4.64 1.44
CA VAL A 49 -3.64 -5.63 1.11
C VAL A 49 -4.09 -5.52 -0.34
N THR A 50 -4.80 -6.53 -0.84
CA THR A 50 -5.48 -6.50 -2.14
C THR A 50 -6.98 -6.62 -1.92
N GLY A 51 -7.74 -5.70 -2.51
CA GLY A 51 -9.20 -5.63 -2.43
C GLY A 51 -9.88 -6.11 -3.71
N HIS A 52 -10.96 -6.85 -3.55
CA HIS A 52 -11.84 -7.27 -4.64
C HIS A 52 -13.29 -6.92 -4.28
N ARG A 53 -14.02 -6.38 -5.25
CA ARG A 53 -15.46 -6.15 -5.10
C ARG A 53 -16.21 -7.46 -5.31
N SER A 54 -17.09 -7.82 -4.40
CA SER A 54 -17.99 -8.99 -4.50
C SER A 54 -19.26 -8.67 -5.31
N ALA A 55 -20.08 -9.68 -5.57
CA ALA A 55 -21.33 -9.50 -6.32
C ALA A 55 -22.37 -8.63 -5.59
N ASP A 56 -22.27 -8.53 -4.28
CA ASP A 56 -23.11 -7.71 -3.39
C ASP A 56 -22.42 -6.40 -2.96
N ASP A 57 -21.44 -5.93 -3.76
CA ASP A 57 -20.74 -4.65 -3.63
C ASP A 57 -19.89 -4.48 -2.37
N VAL A 58 -19.60 -5.56 -1.66
CA VAL A 58 -18.70 -5.54 -0.51
C VAL A 58 -17.26 -5.71 -0.98
N VAL A 59 -16.34 -4.90 -0.46
CA VAL A 59 -14.90 -5.09 -0.68
C VAL A 59 -14.39 -6.18 0.25
N VAL A 60 -13.88 -7.27 -0.33
CA VAL A 60 -13.25 -8.40 0.38
C VAL A 60 -11.75 -8.42 0.13
N LEU A 61 -10.98 -8.88 1.13
CA LEU A 61 -9.52 -8.82 1.13
C LEU A 61 -8.91 -10.18 0.82
N ALA A 62 -8.23 -10.30 -0.31
CA ALA A 62 -7.56 -11.54 -0.69
C ALA A 62 -6.47 -11.27 -1.72
N ARG A 63 -5.36 -12.01 -1.68
CA ARG A 63 -4.30 -11.90 -2.68
C ARG A 63 -4.79 -12.26 -4.09
N ASN A 64 -5.61 -13.29 -4.21
CA ASN A 64 -6.10 -13.80 -5.48
C ASN A 64 -7.51 -13.29 -5.82
N PRO A 65 -7.78 -12.94 -7.08
CA PRO A 65 -9.10 -12.49 -7.53
C PRO A 65 -10.13 -13.64 -7.65
N THR A 66 -9.71 -14.88 -7.42
CA THR A 66 -10.56 -16.08 -7.52
C THR A 66 -10.55 -16.90 -6.25
N VAL A 67 -11.62 -17.68 -6.02
CA VAL A 67 -11.79 -18.56 -4.86
C VAL A 67 -12.15 -19.98 -5.31
N GLY A 68 -11.72 -20.96 -4.51
CA GLY A 68 -11.98 -22.38 -4.69
C GLY A 68 -11.28 -23.00 -5.91
N TRP A 69 -11.38 -24.33 -6.03
CA TRP A 69 -10.72 -25.11 -7.08
C TRP A 69 -11.25 -24.81 -8.51
N ARG A 70 -12.53 -24.35 -8.63
CA ARG A 70 -13.12 -23.91 -9.90
C ARG A 70 -12.75 -22.47 -10.28
N ARG A 71 -11.92 -21.80 -9.49
CA ARG A 71 -11.46 -20.42 -9.71
C ARG A 71 -12.60 -19.45 -10.03
N ARG A 72 -13.68 -19.50 -9.23
CA ARG A 72 -14.78 -18.53 -9.37
C ARG A 72 -14.27 -17.13 -9.05
N SER A 73 -14.58 -16.17 -9.92
CA SER A 73 -14.24 -14.76 -9.65
C SER A 73 -14.94 -14.27 -8.38
N ARG A 74 -14.23 -13.53 -7.53
CA ARG A 74 -14.83 -12.92 -6.33
C ARG A 74 -15.91 -11.91 -6.70
N SER A 75 -15.79 -11.23 -7.83
CA SER A 75 -16.82 -10.31 -8.33
C SER A 75 -18.13 -11.01 -8.78
N ALA A 76 -18.13 -12.34 -8.91
CA ALA A 76 -19.29 -13.12 -9.32
C ALA A 76 -19.96 -13.87 -8.15
N ILE A 77 -19.50 -13.65 -6.90
CA ILE A 77 -20.05 -14.31 -5.71
C ILE A 77 -20.29 -13.29 -4.60
N PRO A 78 -21.28 -13.52 -3.69
CA PRO A 78 -21.46 -12.71 -2.50
C PRO A 78 -20.23 -12.72 -1.60
N ALA A 79 -20.05 -11.68 -0.80
CA ALA A 79 -18.94 -11.57 0.14
C ALA A 79 -18.89 -12.75 1.13
N ALA A 80 -20.04 -13.22 1.60
CA ALA A 80 -20.15 -14.36 2.52
C ALA A 80 -19.56 -15.66 1.94
N ASP A 81 -19.59 -15.84 0.61
CA ASP A 81 -19.06 -17.01 -0.08
C ASP A 81 -17.59 -16.86 -0.50
N SER A 82 -17.01 -15.69 -0.28
CA SER A 82 -15.67 -15.35 -0.77
C SER A 82 -14.53 -15.97 0.03
N GLU A 83 -14.81 -16.50 1.23
CA GLU A 83 -13.80 -17.02 2.19
C GLU A 83 -12.72 -15.96 2.56
N ALA A 84 -13.05 -14.69 2.43
CA ALA A 84 -12.14 -13.58 2.65
C ALA A 84 -12.81 -12.50 3.52
N PRO A 85 -12.10 -11.86 4.47
CA PRO A 85 -12.70 -10.86 5.34
C PRO A 85 -13.09 -9.61 4.54
N PRO A 86 -14.20 -8.97 4.91
CA PRO A 86 -14.55 -7.64 4.42
C PRO A 86 -13.51 -6.58 4.81
N LEU A 87 -13.32 -5.56 3.99
CA LEU A 87 -12.49 -4.39 4.31
C LEU A 87 -12.97 -3.69 5.59
N ALA A 88 -14.27 -3.63 5.83
CA ALA A 88 -14.86 -3.03 7.03
C ALA A 88 -14.32 -3.69 8.32
N ASP A 89 -14.13 -5.00 8.33
CA ASP A 89 -13.60 -5.73 9.50
C ASP A 89 -12.12 -5.41 9.73
N LEU A 90 -11.32 -5.22 8.67
CA LEU A 90 -9.95 -4.74 8.80
C LEU A 90 -9.91 -3.31 9.36
N LEU A 91 -10.77 -2.43 8.86
CA LEU A 91 -10.82 -1.03 9.29
C LEU A 91 -11.25 -0.87 10.76
N ALA A 92 -11.92 -1.87 11.33
CA ALA A 92 -12.28 -1.91 12.74
C ALA A 92 -11.13 -2.35 13.68
N ILE A 93 -10.04 -2.93 13.14
CA ILE A 93 -8.88 -3.32 13.94
C ILE A 93 -8.12 -2.06 14.37
N ASP A 94 -7.91 -1.90 15.69
CA ASP A 94 -7.16 -0.77 16.29
C ASP A 94 -7.57 0.59 15.71
N ALA A 95 -8.86 0.79 15.47
CA ALA A 95 -9.38 1.98 14.77
C ALA A 95 -9.02 3.30 15.48
N ASP A 96 -8.89 3.28 16.80
CA ASP A 96 -8.42 4.39 17.65
C ASP A 96 -6.96 4.79 17.41
N GLN A 97 -6.11 3.84 16.99
CA GLN A 97 -4.71 4.06 16.64
C GLN A 97 -4.52 4.46 15.17
N ALA A 98 -5.60 4.47 14.40
CA ALA A 98 -5.63 4.85 12.98
C ALA A 98 -4.54 4.20 12.12
N PRO A 99 -4.37 2.84 12.13
CA PRO A 99 -3.34 2.18 11.34
C PRO A 99 -3.55 2.41 9.85
N LEU A 100 -2.45 2.60 9.11
CA LEU A 100 -2.48 2.84 7.67
C LEU A 100 -2.93 1.59 6.91
N VAL A 101 -3.81 1.74 5.94
CA VAL A 101 -4.21 0.68 5.01
C VAL A 101 -3.82 1.06 3.58
N SER A 102 -2.88 0.34 3.01
CA SER A 102 -2.50 0.46 1.60
C SER A 102 -3.16 -0.67 0.81
N ILE A 103 -4.21 -0.35 0.04
CA ILE A 103 -5.03 -1.34 -0.66
C ILE A 103 -4.83 -1.27 -2.17
N ALA A 104 -4.49 -2.41 -2.79
CA ALA A 104 -4.44 -2.55 -4.25
C ALA A 104 -5.83 -2.89 -4.80
N VAL A 105 -6.20 -2.23 -5.89
CA VAL A 105 -7.43 -2.47 -6.64
C VAL A 105 -7.13 -2.56 -8.13
N ALA A 106 -7.93 -3.34 -8.87
CA ALA A 106 -7.70 -3.57 -10.29
C ALA A 106 -8.62 -2.73 -11.21
N ALA A 107 -9.73 -2.18 -10.69
CA ALA A 107 -10.74 -1.51 -11.49
C ALA A 107 -11.39 -0.35 -10.73
N ARG A 108 -11.99 0.56 -11.49
CA ARG A 108 -12.66 1.77 -10.98
C ARG A 108 -13.78 1.42 -10.00
N GLU A 109 -14.59 0.44 -10.29
CA GLU A 109 -15.72 0.03 -9.43
C GLU A 109 -15.25 -0.47 -8.06
N THR A 110 -14.10 -1.17 -8.02
CA THR A 110 -13.50 -1.59 -6.75
C THR A 110 -12.93 -0.40 -5.99
N LEU A 111 -12.31 0.55 -6.69
CA LEU A 111 -11.80 1.79 -6.10
C LEU A 111 -12.92 2.58 -5.43
N ASP A 112 -14.04 2.79 -6.12
CA ASP A 112 -15.21 3.50 -5.61
C ASP A 112 -15.82 2.80 -4.39
N ALA A 113 -15.92 1.46 -4.41
CA ALA A 113 -16.37 0.68 -3.26
C ALA A 113 -15.42 0.80 -2.05
N VAL A 114 -14.10 0.85 -2.26
CA VAL A 114 -13.10 1.10 -1.20
C VAL A 114 -13.29 2.48 -0.58
N ILE A 115 -13.49 3.52 -1.41
CA ILE A 115 -13.72 4.89 -0.93
C ILE A 115 -14.98 4.95 -0.07
N LEU A 116 -16.07 4.32 -0.53
CA LEU A 116 -17.33 4.29 0.22
C LEU A 116 -17.18 3.58 1.56
N ALA A 117 -16.51 2.42 1.58
CA ALA A 117 -16.25 1.67 2.80
C ALA A 117 -15.36 2.46 3.78
N ALA A 118 -14.32 3.12 3.28
CA ALA A 118 -13.43 3.95 4.09
C ALA A 118 -14.16 5.17 4.68
N ALA A 119 -15.01 5.83 3.90
CA ALA A 119 -15.82 6.95 4.37
C ALA A 119 -16.81 6.51 5.46
N GLY A 120 -17.50 5.40 5.25
CA GLY A 120 -18.44 4.82 6.23
C GLY A 120 -17.78 4.42 7.56
N ALA A 121 -16.49 4.05 7.52
CA ALA A 121 -15.70 3.71 8.70
C ALA A 121 -14.93 4.91 9.29
N GLY A 122 -15.06 6.12 8.75
CA GLY A 122 -14.26 7.29 9.16
C GLY A 122 -12.74 7.11 8.92
N ALA A 123 -12.35 6.27 7.96
CA ALA A 123 -10.99 5.82 7.74
C ALA A 123 -10.30 6.49 6.53
N THR A 124 -10.95 7.43 5.86
CA THR A 124 -10.48 8.08 4.62
C THR A 124 -9.04 8.59 4.73
N GLY A 125 -8.69 9.27 5.81
CA GLY A 125 -7.36 9.87 6.01
C GLY A 125 -6.22 8.87 6.25
N ARG A 126 -6.53 7.59 6.47
CA ARG A 126 -5.56 6.51 6.67
C ARG A 126 -5.57 5.47 5.56
N MET A 127 -6.13 5.81 4.40
CA MET A 127 -6.19 4.93 3.24
C MET A 127 -5.27 5.41 2.12
N TRP A 128 -4.48 4.48 1.60
CA TRP A 128 -3.73 4.62 0.35
C TRP A 128 -4.29 3.61 -0.65
N ILE A 129 -4.87 4.08 -1.76
CA ILE A 129 -5.44 3.21 -2.80
C ILE A 129 -4.43 3.09 -3.92
N ARG A 130 -3.97 1.88 -4.19
CA ARG A 130 -3.02 1.56 -5.25
C ARG A 130 -3.75 0.98 -6.46
N CYS A 131 -3.44 1.47 -7.65
CA CYS A 131 -3.94 0.93 -8.91
C CYS A 131 -2.86 0.97 -9.99
N GLY A 132 -2.80 -0.05 -10.84
CA GLY A 132 -1.88 -0.10 -11.96
C GLY A 132 -2.35 0.72 -13.17
N ASP A 133 -3.61 1.13 -13.20
CA ASP A 133 -4.18 1.95 -14.25
C ASP A 133 -4.19 3.43 -13.84
N LEU A 134 -3.33 4.22 -14.48
CA LEU A 134 -3.21 5.65 -14.21
C LEU A 134 -4.45 6.43 -14.64
N GLU A 135 -5.17 5.99 -15.67
CA GLU A 135 -6.39 6.67 -16.13
C GLU A 135 -7.51 6.52 -15.10
N VAL A 136 -7.63 5.34 -14.49
CA VAL A 136 -8.56 5.10 -13.37
C VAL A 136 -8.26 6.02 -12.19
N LEU A 137 -6.99 6.14 -11.81
CA LEU A 137 -6.58 7.03 -10.70
C LEU A 137 -6.80 8.50 -11.04
N ALA A 138 -6.48 8.93 -12.25
CA ALA A 138 -6.67 10.32 -12.70
C ALA A 138 -8.15 10.70 -12.70
N ALA A 139 -9.03 9.83 -13.20
CA ALA A 139 -10.47 10.03 -13.17
C ALA A 139 -10.98 10.11 -11.71
N ALA A 140 -10.52 9.20 -10.83
CA ALA A 140 -10.89 9.25 -9.42
C ALA A 140 -10.40 10.55 -8.75
N ALA A 141 -9.17 11.00 -9.04
CA ALA A 141 -8.64 12.25 -8.48
C ALA A 141 -9.46 13.47 -8.91
N ALA A 142 -9.97 13.50 -10.14
CA ALA A 142 -10.80 14.58 -10.67
C ALA A 142 -12.20 14.62 -10.03
N ASP A 143 -12.76 13.43 -9.73
CA ASP A 143 -14.11 13.31 -9.14
C ASP A 143 -14.14 13.56 -7.63
N LEU A 144 -13.02 13.34 -6.95
CA LEU A 144 -12.91 13.42 -5.49
C LEU A 144 -12.42 14.81 -5.06
N GLY A 145 -13.01 15.32 -3.98
CA GLY A 145 -12.58 16.56 -3.34
C GLY A 145 -11.25 16.40 -2.56
N PRO A 146 -10.81 17.45 -1.86
CA PRO A 146 -9.54 17.46 -1.14
C PRO A 146 -9.46 16.43 0.02
N THR A 147 -10.62 16.06 0.59
CA THR A 147 -10.70 15.04 1.65
C THR A 147 -10.93 13.67 1.02
N ARG A 148 -9.88 13.07 0.52
CA ARG A 148 -9.91 11.75 -0.13
C ARG A 148 -8.77 10.86 0.34
N PRO A 149 -8.84 9.54 0.11
CA PRO A 149 -7.69 8.67 0.25
C PRO A 149 -6.52 9.10 -0.65
N MET A 150 -5.29 8.79 -0.26
CA MET A 150 -4.14 8.94 -1.15
C MET A 150 -4.26 7.97 -2.32
N LEU A 151 -4.03 8.45 -3.53
CA LEU A 151 -4.05 7.66 -4.76
C LEU A 151 -2.62 7.38 -5.22
N ILE A 152 -2.26 6.11 -5.31
CA ILE A 152 -0.89 5.67 -5.59
C ILE A 152 -0.87 4.87 -6.89
N HIS A 153 -0.09 5.31 -7.87
CA HIS A 153 0.10 4.55 -9.09
C HIS A 153 1.06 3.37 -8.82
N GLU A 154 0.63 2.16 -9.16
CA GLU A 154 1.44 0.96 -9.00
C GLU A 154 1.90 0.42 -10.35
N ALA A 155 3.11 0.77 -10.73
CA ALA A 155 3.69 0.32 -12.00
C ALA A 155 5.22 0.16 -11.86
N PRO A 156 5.83 -0.79 -12.60
CA PRO A 156 7.28 -0.95 -12.58
C PRO A 156 7.98 0.22 -13.28
N LEU A 157 9.23 0.48 -12.91
CA LEU A 157 10.06 1.53 -13.52
C LEU A 157 10.08 1.42 -15.07
N ALA A 158 10.13 0.20 -15.61
CA ALA A 158 10.13 -0.05 -17.04
C ALA A 158 8.85 0.43 -17.77
N ALA A 159 7.73 0.60 -17.05
CA ALA A 159 6.50 1.14 -17.62
C ALA A 159 6.55 2.67 -17.82
N MET A 160 7.54 3.37 -17.27
CA MET A 160 7.72 4.81 -17.41
C MET A 160 8.41 5.16 -18.73
N ALA A 161 7.73 4.90 -19.84
CA ALA A 161 8.30 4.98 -21.21
C ALA A 161 8.94 6.34 -21.56
N LYS A 162 8.49 7.43 -20.92
CA LYS A 162 9.03 8.80 -21.14
C LYS A 162 10.00 9.23 -20.04
N GLY A 163 10.45 8.29 -19.22
CA GLY A 163 11.35 8.51 -18.10
C GLY A 163 10.64 8.92 -16.79
N PRO A 164 11.31 8.71 -15.64
CA PRO A 164 10.71 8.90 -14.32
C PRO A 164 10.36 10.36 -14.00
N GLU A 165 11.14 11.33 -14.48
CA GLU A 165 10.85 12.75 -14.24
C GLU A 165 9.53 13.18 -14.90
N ARG A 166 9.32 12.78 -16.16
CA ARG A 166 8.09 13.07 -16.88
C ARG A 166 6.89 12.35 -16.26
N HIS A 167 7.13 11.13 -15.75
CA HIS A 167 6.12 10.38 -15.04
C HIS A 167 5.72 11.04 -13.71
N ALA A 168 6.68 11.46 -12.89
CA ALA A 168 6.41 12.17 -11.63
C ALA A 168 5.67 13.49 -11.89
N SER A 169 6.04 14.25 -12.92
CA SER A 169 5.32 15.44 -13.36
C SER A 169 3.88 15.12 -13.81
N GLN A 170 3.67 14.02 -14.52
CA GLN A 170 2.34 13.56 -14.93
C GLN A 170 1.47 13.19 -13.73
N LEU A 171 1.99 12.42 -12.77
CA LEU A 171 1.27 12.08 -11.53
C LEU A 171 0.79 13.35 -10.82
N ARG A 172 1.68 14.35 -10.68
CA ARG A 172 1.33 15.64 -10.09
C ARG A 172 0.21 16.35 -10.87
N ALA A 173 0.31 16.38 -12.18
CA ALA A 173 -0.65 17.07 -13.04
C ALA A 173 -2.05 16.47 -12.98
N VAL A 174 -2.16 15.13 -12.80
CA VAL A 174 -3.47 14.44 -12.71
C VAL A 174 -3.94 14.20 -11.28
N GLY A 175 -3.24 14.73 -10.27
CA GLY A 175 -3.66 14.63 -8.87
C GLY A 175 -3.43 13.26 -8.22
N VAL A 176 -2.51 12.43 -8.75
CA VAL A 176 -2.13 11.14 -8.16
C VAL A 176 -0.96 11.36 -7.19
N ASP A 177 -1.07 10.88 -5.96
CA ASP A 177 -0.23 11.31 -4.83
C ASP A 177 1.13 10.61 -4.75
N GLY A 178 1.31 9.47 -5.40
CA GLY A 178 2.58 8.74 -5.30
C GLY A 178 2.73 7.61 -6.30
N GLN A 179 3.89 6.95 -6.20
CA GLN A 179 4.30 5.81 -7.01
C GLN A 179 4.65 4.63 -6.10
N ALA A 180 4.14 3.43 -6.41
CA ALA A 180 4.52 2.19 -5.77
C ALA A 180 5.36 1.31 -6.70
N MET A 181 6.51 0.82 -6.20
CA MET A 181 7.38 -0.11 -6.93
C MET A 181 7.97 -1.17 -5.99
N ALA A 182 8.29 -2.33 -6.56
CA ALA A 182 8.96 -3.40 -5.83
C ALA A 182 10.41 -3.04 -5.47
N PHE A 183 10.98 -3.76 -4.50
CA PHE A 183 12.40 -3.65 -4.15
C PHE A 183 13.30 -3.86 -5.40
N GLY A 184 14.40 -3.10 -5.46
CA GLY A 184 15.32 -3.11 -6.59
C GLY A 184 14.97 -2.15 -7.74
N GLN A 185 13.80 -1.52 -7.70
CA GLN A 185 13.41 -0.50 -8.68
C GLN A 185 13.57 0.93 -8.14
N TRP A 186 13.66 1.10 -6.83
CA TRP A 186 13.96 2.37 -6.19
C TRP A 186 15.47 2.60 -6.04
N THR A 187 15.86 3.85 -6.11
CA THR A 187 17.19 4.36 -5.74
C THR A 187 17.01 5.68 -5.02
N GLY A 188 17.98 6.11 -4.21
CA GLY A 188 17.92 7.40 -3.53
C GLY A 188 17.76 8.60 -4.47
N GLY A 189 18.35 8.55 -5.66
CA GLY A 189 18.16 9.58 -6.69
C GLY A 189 16.73 9.61 -7.24
N LEU A 190 16.09 8.43 -7.34
CA LEU A 190 14.73 8.32 -7.83
C LEU A 190 13.70 8.76 -6.78
N THR A 191 13.89 8.43 -5.52
CA THR A 191 13.03 8.92 -4.42
C THR A 191 13.13 10.43 -4.31
N ALA A 192 14.33 11.00 -4.32
CA ALA A 192 14.55 12.45 -4.32
C ALA A 192 13.88 13.14 -5.52
N LEU A 193 13.89 12.49 -6.70
CA LEU A 193 13.18 12.98 -7.89
C LEU A 193 11.66 13.05 -7.64
N PHE A 194 11.02 11.97 -7.20
CA PHE A 194 9.59 11.94 -6.94
C PHE A 194 9.18 12.93 -5.84
N HIS A 195 9.94 13.03 -4.75
CA HIS A 195 9.73 14.00 -3.68
C HIS A 195 9.79 15.45 -4.17
N ARG A 196 10.66 15.76 -5.12
CA ARG A 196 10.74 17.09 -5.76
C ARG A 196 9.44 17.48 -6.48
N PHE A 197 8.64 16.50 -6.89
CA PHE A 197 7.30 16.68 -7.44
C PHE A 197 6.19 16.53 -6.40
N ASP A 198 6.52 16.46 -5.11
CA ASP A 198 5.60 16.19 -3.98
C ASP A 198 4.84 14.85 -4.18
N ARG A 199 5.53 13.80 -4.65
CA ARG A 199 4.95 12.46 -4.85
C ARG A 199 5.58 11.47 -3.89
N LEU A 200 4.69 10.70 -3.19
CA LEU A 200 5.10 9.64 -2.28
C LEU A 200 5.80 8.49 -3.00
N CYS A 201 6.79 7.90 -2.34
CA CYS A 201 7.56 6.75 -2.79
C CYS A 201 7.20 5.52 -1.95
N VAL A 202 6.45 4.59 -2.52
CA VAL A 202 5.97 3.40 -1.83
C VAL A 202 6.85 2.20 -2.19
N GLY A 203 7.65 1.72 -1.25
CA GLY A 203 8.52 0.56 -1.38
C GLY A 203 7.78 -0.72 -1.04
N ARG A 204 7.81 -1.73 -1.94
CA ARG A 204 7.05 -2.97 -1.80
C ARG A 204 7.92 -4.21 -1.83
N SER A 205 7.41 -5.28 -1.21
CA SER A 205 7.96 -6.64 -1.33
C SER A 205 9.38 -6.80 -0.80
N ALA A 206 9.73 -6.12 0.29
CA ALA A 206 10.99 -6.39 0.99
C ALA A 206 10.90 -7.72 1.73
N THR A 207 11.80 -8.66 1.42
CA THR A 207 11.82 -10.02 2.01
C THR A 207 12.85 -10.18 3.13
N HIS A 208 13.76 -9.24 3.29
CA HIS A 208 14.83 -9.29 4.28
C HIS A 208 15.00 -7.93 4.99
N VAL A 209 15.46 -7.97 6.24
CA VAL A 209 15.75 -6.76 7.05
C VAL A 209 16.66 -5.77 6.31
N ARG A 210 17.70 -6.28 5.60
CA ARG A 210 18.57 -5.44 4.78
C ARG A 210 17.82 -4.65 3.72
N MET A 211 16.87 -5.28 3.02
CA MET A 211 16.07 -4.62 1.98
C MET A 211 15.17 -3.53 2.57
N ILE A 212 14.62 -3.75 3.76
CA ILE A 212 13.81 -2.76 4.46
C ILE A 212 14.67 -1.56 4.85
N LYS A 213 15.87 -1.80 5.37
CA LYS A 213 16.83 -0.73 5.70
C LYS A 213 17.27 0.05 4.46
N GLU A 214 17.59 -0.64 3.37
CA GLU A 214 17.91 0.00 2.10
C GLU A 214 16.76 0.90 1.61
N PHE A 215 15.50 0.49 1.75
CA PHE A 215 14.36 1.34 1.44
C PHE A 215 14.36 2.62 2.29
N VAL A 216 14.58 2.50 3.59
CA VAL A 216 14.65 3.67 4.49
C VAL A 216 15.81 4.59 4.10
N GLU A 217 16.98 4.03 3.83
CA GLU A 217 18.17 4.78 3.38
C GLU A 217 17.93 5.51 2.04
N MET A 218 17.15 4.91 1.14
CA MET A 218 16.74 5.54 -0.12
C MET A 218 15.71 6.65 0.09
N GLY A 219 15.07 6.75 1.26
CA GLY A 219 14.07 7.76 1.58
C GLY A 219 12.66 7.44 1.06
N VAL A 220 12.25 6.15 1.00
CA VAL A 220 10.86 5.83 0.70
C VAL A 220 9.93 6.24 1.86
N ASP A 221 8.67 6.53 1.56
CA ASP A 221 7.67 6.94 2.55
C ASP A 221 7.00 5.73 3.24
N SER A 222 7.06 4.55 2.59
CA SER A 222 6.66 3.30 3.21
C SER A 222 7.46 2.11 2.67
N ALA A 223 7.62 1.09 3.53
CA ALA A 223 8.21 -0.19 3.18
C ALA A 223 7.29 -1.34 3.58
N SER A 224 7.02 -2.28 2.68
CA SER A 224 6.19 -3.44 2.98
C SER A 224 6.96 -4.75 2.96
N SER A 225 6.52 -5.68 3.84
CA SER A 225 7.07 -7.04 3.94
C SER A 225 5.99 -8.06 4.28
N LEU A 226 6.13 -9.29 3.77
CA LEU A 226 5.32 -10.45 4.18
C LEU A 226 5.61 -10.88 5.63
N ASN A 227 6.74 -10.45 6.19
CA ASN A 227 7.15 -10.80 7.55
C ASN A 227 7.20 -9.55 8.42
N PRO A 228 6.18 -9.30 9.26
CA PRO A 228 6.13 -8.11 10.11
C PRO A 228 7.25 -8.06 11.18
N GLU A 229 7.81 -9.19 11.60
CA GLU A 229 8.93 -9.20 12.54
C GLU A 229 10.19 -8.55 11.96
N ARG A 230 10.40 -8.70 10.64
CA ARG A 230 11.52 -8.05 9.94
C ARG A 230 11.35 -6.54 9.86
N LEU A 231 10.11 -6.05 9.85
CA LEU A 231 9.82 -4.61 9.92
C LEU A 231 10.24 -4.03 11.27
N ASP A 232 9.87 -4.69 12.36
CA ASP A 232 10.24 -4.28 13.71
C ASP A 232 11.77 -4.39 13.94
N GLU A 233 12.39 -5.48 13.48
CA GLU A 233 13.85 -5.65 13.54
C GLU A 233 14.58 -4.55 12.76
N ALA A 234 14.08 -4.14 11.60
CA ALA A 234 14.66 -3.06 10.82
C ALA A 234 14.56 -1.72 11.56
N ARG A 235 13.41 -1.44 12.18
CA ARG A 235 13.17 -0.23 12.98
C ARG A 235 14.09 -0.16 14.19
N GLY A 236 14.25 -1.25 14.95
CA GLY A 236 15.06 -1.28 16.18
C GLY A 236 16.58 -1.17 15.96
N LYS A 237 17.06 -1.31 14.73
CA LYS A 237 18.48 -1.25 14.36
C LYS A 237 18.84 0.00 13.53
N LEU A 238 17.90 0.90 13.29
CA LEU A 238 18.20 2.20 12.70
C LEU A 238 18.80 3.12 13.77
N PRO A 239 19.90 3.81 13.48
CA PRO A 239 20.59 4.69 14.43
C PRO A 239 19.74 5.89 14.82
#